data_fff4b6d987ee41b75430ca1027631841
#
_entry.id   fff4b6d987ee41b75430ca1027631841
#
_cell.length_a   1.000
_cell.length_b   1.000
_cell.length_c   1.000
_cell.angle_alpha   90.00
_cell.angle_beta   90.00
_cell.angle_gamma   90.00
#
_symmetry.space_group_name_H-M   'P 1'
#
loop_
_entity.id
_entity.type
_entity.pdbx_description
1 polymer ?
#
loop_
_entity_poly.entity_id
_entity_poly.type
_entity_poly.pdbx_seq_one_letter_code
_entity_poly.pdbx_strand_id
1 'polypeptide(L)'
;MIETIEKALQPIRNSLQADGFDLKVESFDEGIVSVVVLTGPEACIECLVPQEHIKLRIEDRLKGLAREVRLRYPEHLEPSH
;
A
#
# COMPACT_ATOMS: atom_id res chain seq x y z
N MET A 1 -11.19 2.69 -13.39
CA MET A 1 -9.89 3.25 -12.94
C MET A 1 -9.33 2.54 -11.73
N ILE A 2 -10.12 2.25 -10.71
CA ILE A 2 -9.60 1.54 -9.53
C ILE A 2 -9.07 0.17 -9.92
N GLU A 3 -9.71 -0.53 -10.82
CA GLU A 3 -9.22 -1.84 -11.26
C GLU A 3 -7.84 -1.76 -11.88
N THR A 4 -7.57 -0.72 -12.66
CA THR A 4 -6.26 -0.53 -13.26
C THR A 4 -5.21 -0.27 -12.18
N ILE A 5 -5.58 0.53 -11.18
CA ILE A 5 -4.68 0.82 -10.06
C ILE A 5 -4.38 -0.47 -9.29
N GLU A 6 -5.41 -1.26 -9.01
CA GLU A 6 -5.23 -2.51 -8.27
C GLU A 6 -4.33 -3.48 -9.04
N LYS A 7 -4.50 -3.59 -10.34
CA LYS A 7 -3.64 -4.45 -11.15
C LYS A 7 -2.19 -3.98 -11.13
N ALA A 8 -1.98 -2.68 -11.18
CA ALA A 8 -0.63 -2.13 -11.14
C ALA A 8 0.04 -2.41 -9.80
N LEU A 9 -0.74 -2.51 -8.73
CA LEU A 9 -0.21 -2.74 -7.40
C LEU A 9 -0.13 -4.22 -7.02
N GLN A 10 -0.60 -5.12 -7.88
CA GLN A 10 -0.61 -6.55 -7.56
C GLN A 10 0.76 -7.10 -7.14
N PRO A 11 1.87 -6.77 -7.80
CA PRO A 11 3.18 -7.28 -7.36
C PRO A 11 3.53 -6.83 -5.94
N ILE A 12 3.14 -5.62 -5.57
CA ILE A 12 3.40 -5.10 -4.23
C ILE A 12 2.51 -5.82 -3.22
N ARG A 13 1.24 -6.05 -3.58
CA ARG A 13 0.31 -6.81 -2.75
C ARG A 13 0.84 -8.21 -2.48
N ASN A 14 1.31 -8.88 -3.52
CA ASN A 14 1.84 -10.24 -3.38
C ASN A 14 3.01 -10.28 -2.41
N SER A 15 3.88 -9.28 -2.49
CA SER A 15 5.02 -9.19 -1.59
C SER A 15 4.58 -8.99 -0.14
N LEU A 16 3.58 -8.14 0.07
CA LEU A 16 3.07 -7.90 1.42
C LEU A 16 2.34 -9.13 1.97
N GLN A 17 1.60 -9.83 1.11
CA GLN A 17 0.86 -11.02 1.53
C GLN A 17 1.82 -12.12 2.01
N ALA A 18 3.00 -12.19 1.43
CA ALA A 18 4.00 -13.16 1.86
C ALA A 18 4.43 -12.92 3.31
N ASP A 19 4.31 -11.69 3.80
CA ASP A 19 4.67 -11.37 5.17
C ASP A 19 3.43 -11.25 6.09
N GLY A 20 2.27 -11.62 5.60
CA GLY A 20 1.05 -11.56 6.40
C GLY A 20 0.30 -10.25 6.33
N PHE A 21 0.67 -9.39 5.38
CA PHE A 21 -0.01 -8.10 5.19
C PHE A 21 -0.80 -8.11 3.89
N ASP A 22 -1.55 -7.08 3.65
CA ASP A 22 -2.23 -6.88 2.38
C ASP A 22 -2.30 -5.38 2.09
N LEU A 23 -2.70 -5.04 0.89
CA LEU A 23 -2.80 -3.67 0.43
C LEU A 23 -4.16 -3.49 -0.21
N LYS A 24 -4.84 -2.42 0.12
CA LYS A 24 -6.16 -2.15 -0.42
C LYS A 24 -6.22 -0.72 -0.94
N VAL A 25 -6.83 -0.52 -2.10
CA VAL A 25 -7.06 0.81 -2.63
C VAL A 25 -8.38 1.28 -2.03
N GLU A 26 -8.34 2.35 -1.26
CA GLU A 26 -9.54 2.89 -0.64
C GLU A 26 -10.30 3.82 -1.59
N SER A 27 -9.59 4.62 -2.33
CA SER A 27 -10.22 5.53 -3.28
C SER A 27 -9.24 6.03 -4.31
N PHE A 28 -9.78 6.52 -5.41
CA PHE A 28 -8.97 7.16 -6.44
C PHE A 28 -9.82 8.30 -7.00
N ASP A 29 -9.41 9.53 -6.77
CA ASP A 29 -10.17 10.70 -7.17
C ASP A 29 -9.22 11.82 -7.57
N GLU A 30 -9.49 12.46 -8.69
CA GLU A 30 -8.68 13.56 -9.20
C GLU A 30 -7.19 13.25 -9.30
N GLY A 31 -6.87 12.01 -9.62
CA GLY A 31 -5.46 11.60 -9.74
C GLY A 31 -4.80 11.27 -8.41
N ILE A 32 -5.55 11.35 -7.32
CA ILE A 32 -5.04 11.02 -5.99
C ILE A 32 -5.56 9.65 -5.59
N VAL A 33 -4.65 8.73 -5.33
CA VAL A 33 -5.03 7.38 -4.90
C VAL A 33 -4.73 7.24 -3.41
N SER A 34 -5.69 6.72 -2.67
CA SER A 34 -5.52 6.45 -1.24
C SER A 34 -5.45 4.94 -1.06
N VAL A 35 -4.40 4.50 -0.40
CA VAL A 35 -4.12 3.08 -0.22
C VAL A 35 -3.88 2.81 1.25
N VAL A 36 -4.34 1.68 1.75
CA VAL A 36 -4.12 1.30 3.14
C VAL A 36 -3.49 -0.08 3.21
N VAL A 37 -2.55 -0.25 4.13
CA VAL A 37 -1.94 -1.55 4.40
C VAL A 37 -2.77 -2.22 5.48
N LEU A 38 -3.13 -3.48 5.25
CA LEU A 38 -3.92 -4.27 6.19
C LEU A 38 -3.04 -5.35 6.82
N THR A 39 -3.38 -5.77 8.03
CA THR A 39 -2.64 -6.82 8.69
C THR A 39 -3.50 -8.06 8.82
N GLY A 40 -2.88 -9.21 8.62
CA GLY A 40 -3.54 -10.49 8.90
C GLY A 40 -3.14 -10.99 10.29
N PRO A 41 -3.73 -12.09 10.73
CA PRO A 41 -3.46 -12.62 12.07
C PRO A 41 -2.03 -13.12 12.27
N GLU A 42 -1.33 -13.42 11.20
CA GLU A 42 0.04 -13.89 11.28
C GLU A 42 1.03 -12.86 10.76
N ALA A 43 0.63 -11.59 10.74
CA ALA A 43 1.51 -10.56 10.21
C ALA A 43 2.78 -10.41 11.04
N CYS A 44 3.90 -10.29 10.35
CA CYS A 44 5.16 -10.09 11.00
C CYS A 44 5.40 -8.59 11.12
N ILE A 45 5.05 -8.01 12.24
CA ILE A 45 5.17 -6.55 12.42
C ILE A 45 6.62 -6.09 12.23
N GLU A 46 7.57 -6.91 12.68
CA GLU A 46 8.97 -6.56 12.52
C GLU A 46 9.46 -6.64 11.08
N CYS A 47 8.73 -7.36 10.23
CA CYS A 47 9.10 -7.47 8.83
C CYS A 47 8.54 -6.33 7.99
N LEU A 48 7.67 -5.50 8.56
CA LEU A 48 7.03 -4.44 7.81
C LEU A 48 8.07 -3.39 7.43
N VAL A 49 8.19 -3.14 6.13
CA VAL A 49 9.14 -2.14 5.67
C VAL A 49 8.62 -0.74 6.01
N PRO A 50 9.51 0.24 6.11
CA PRO A 50 9.07 1.60 6.38
C PRO A 50 8.05 2.10 5.36
N GLN A 51 7.12 2.88 5.84
CA GLN A 51 6.05 3.43 5.00
C GLN A 51 6.59 4.13 3.75
N GLU A 52 7.70 4.85 3.91
CA GLU A 52 8.30 5.56 2.80
C GLU A 52 8.73 4.64 1.67
N HIS A 53 9.25 3.47 1.99
CA HIS A 53 9.69 2.53 0.97
C HIS A 53 8.51 1.95 0.20
N ILE A 54 7.43 1.61 0.89
CA ILE A 54 6.23 1.09 0.24
C ILE A 54 5.62 2.18 -0.63
N LYS A 55 5.57 3.39 -0.13
CA LYS A 55 5.01 4.51 -0.89
C LYS A 55 5.78 4.75 -2.18
N LEU A 56 7.11 4.72 -2.12
CA LEU A 56 7.93 4.92 -3.32
C LEU A 56 7.68 3.81 -4.34
N ARG A 57 7.53 2.58 -3.89
CA ARG A 57 7.25 1.47 -4.80
C ARG A 57 5.87 1.63 -5.45
N ILE A 58 4.89 2.09 -4.66
CA ILE A 58 3.55 2.32 -5.19
C ILE A 58 3.58 3.46 -6.20
N GLU A 59 4.26 4.54 -5.89
CA GLU A 59 4.38 5.66 -6.81
C GLU A 59 5.03 5.25 -8.13
N ASP A 60 6.05 4.41 -8.05
CA ASP A 60 6.73 3.93 -9.25
C ASP A 60 5.79 3.09 -10.11
N ARG A 61 5.00 2.23 -9.50
CA ARG A 61 4.05 1.38 -10.24
C ARG A 61 2.89 2.18 -10.82
N LEU A 62 2.52 3.28 -10.18
CA LEU A 62 1.40 4.11 -10.64
C LEU A 62 1.85 5.33 -11.44
N LYS A 63 3.12 5.38 -11.81
CA LYS A 63 3.62 6.49 -12.60
C LYS A 63 2.82 6.62 -13.89
N GLY A 64 2.26 7.78 -14.11
CA GLY A 64 1.39 8.00 -15.28
C GLY A 64 -0.07 7.63 -15.04
N LEU A 65 -0.39 6.95 -13.94
CA LEU A 65 -1.76 6.59 -13.60
C LEU A 65 -2.31 7.46 -12.48
N ALA A 66 -1.48 7.82 -11.53
CA ALA A 66 -1.89 8.68 -10.42
C ALA A 66 -0.85 9.78 -10.26
N ARG A 67 -1.30 10.95 -9.89
CA ARG A 67 -0.37 12.06 -9.67
C ARG A 67 0.08 12.16 -8.23
N GLU A 68 -0.65 11.55 -7.30
CA GLU A 68 -0.30 11.53 -5.89
C GLU A 68 -0.76 10.22 -5.27
N VAL A 69 0.04 9.70 -4.37
CA VAL A 69 -0.28 8.47 -3.64
C VAL A 69 -0.30 8.81 -2.16
N ARG A 70 -1.38 8.44 -1.49
CA ARG A 70 -1.50 8.58 -0.04
C ARG A 70 -1.53 7.19 0.55
N LEU A 71 -0.55 6.87 1.36
CA LEU A 71 -0.45 5.56 1.98
C LEU A 71 -0.75 5.70 3.46
N ARG A 72 -1.57 4.78 3.98
CA ARG A 72 -1.94 4.78 5.37
C ARG A 72 -1.71 3.40 5.96
N TYR A 73 -1.22 3.34 7.17
CA TYR A 73 -1.07 2.11 7.91
C TYR A 73 -2.15 2.07 9.00
N PRO A 74 -2.59 0.89 9.41
CA PRO A 74 -3.49 0.78 10.55
C PRO A 74 -2.84 1.38 11.79
N GLU A 75 -3.63 1.96 12.67
CA GLU A 75 -3.11 2.61 13.86
C GLU A 75 -2.17 1.75 14.68
N HIS A 76 -2.49 0.49 14.83
CA HIS A 76 -1.65 -0.40 15.63
C HIS A 76 -0.34 -0.78 14.97
N LEU A 77 -0.13 -0.37 13.71
CA LEU A 77 1.14 -0.58 13.04
C LEU A 77 1.96 0.69 12.97
N GLU A 78 1.41 1.82 13.36
CA GLU A 78 2.18 3.05 13.29
C GLU A 78 3.34 2.96 14.27
N PRO A 79 4.52 3.44 13.85
CA PRO A 79 5.65 3.45 14.73
C PRO A 79 5.26 4.27 15.92
N SER A 80 5.41 3.74 17.04
CA SER A 80 4.95 4.37 18.17
C SER A 80 5.73 5.45 18.53
N HIS A 81 5.95 5.86 18.10
CA HIS A 81 6.30 6.89 18.60
C HIS A 81 6.90 6.77 19.83
#